data_22d7a139b05bfd329a07c1146d70d2a8
#
_entry.id   22d7a139b05bfd329a07c1146d70d2a8
#
_cell.length_a   1.000
_cell.length_b   1.000
_cell.length_c   1.000
_cell.angle_alpha   90.00
_cell.angle_beta   90.00
_cell.angle_gamma   90.00
#
_symmetry.space_group_name_H-M   'P 1'
#
loop_
_entity.id
_entity.type
_entity.pdbx_description
1 polymer ?
#
loop_
_entity_poly.entity_id
_entity_poly.type
_entity_poly.pdbx_seq_one_letter_code
_entity_poly.pdbx_strand_id
1 'polypeptide(L)'
;MGEVDEAFVQALEHRPKLSVTEAEGIPLIDLSALSATNTSIKNPDSTIRDLVVEIGNACKNWGFFQVINHGVPTDKRRSIENMARKFFEQPLEEKRKVRRDEKKVVGYYDTEHTKNVRDWKEVFDFVVESPCLMPTSPDPEDKEIAETYNQWPDYPPEFREACEEYAKEVEKLAYKLMELIALSLGLPPDSFNGFFKDQTTFVRLNHYPPCPAPHLALGVGRHKDAGALTVLAQDDVGGLEVKRKSDGEWVRVKPTPDAYIINVGDIIQVWSNDAYESVEHRVMVNSEKERFSIPFFFFPSHYTMVKPLDELTNEQNPAKYRAYSWGKFLTTRKGSNFKKLEVENVQIYHFRVQELADKLDGALSINNK
;
A
#
# COMPACT_ATOMS: atom_id res chain seq x y z
N MET A 1 -22.59 -1.96 -26.31
CA MET A 1 -21.97 -1.94 -24.99
C MET A 1 -21.70 -3.39 -24.65
N GLY A 2 -20.43 -3.78 -24.45
CA GLY A 2 -20.08 -5.15 -24.06
C GLY A 2 -20.59 -5.41 -22.64
N GLU A 3 -21.15 -6.59 -22.41
CA GLU A 3 -21.51 -7.05 -21.08
C GLU A 3 -20.21 -7.30 -20.29
N VAL A 4 -20.15 -6.77 -19.07
CA VAL A 4 -19.08 -7.08 -18.10
C VAL A 4 -19.54 -8.27 -17.27
N ASP A 5 -18.66 -9.26 -17.07
CA ASP A 5 -18.91 -10.39 -16.20
C ASP A 5 -19.33 -9.90 -14.79
N GLU A 6 -20.38 -10.53 -14.23
CA GLU A 6 -20.93 -10.18 -12.91
C GLU A 6 -19.88 -10.19 -11.79
N ALA A 7 -18.81 -10.96 -11.94
CA ALA A 7 -17.70 -11.01 -10.98
C ALA A 7 -17.03 -9.64 -10.76
N PHE A 8 -17.10 -8.73 -11.73
CA PHE A 8 -16.52 -7.38 -11.64
C PHE A 8 -17.51 -6.31 -11.20
N VAL A 9 -18.80 -6.63 -11.12
CA VAL A 9 -19.84 -5.63 -10.85
C VAL A 9 -19.84 -5.25 -9.38
N GLN A 10 -19.60 -3.97 -9.11
CA GLN A 10 -19.64 -3.41 -7.76
C GLN A 10 -21.10 -3.32 -7.26
N ALA A 11 -21.31 -3.53 -5.95
CA ALA A 11 -22.57 -3.23 -5.29
C ALA A 11 -22.99 -1.77 -5.54
N LEU A 12 -24.28 -1.48 -5.62
CA LEU A 12 -24.81 -0.20 -6.06
C LEU A 12 -24.21 1.00 -5.33
N GLU A 13 -24.06 0.89 -4.00
CA GLU A 13 -23.48 1.90 -3.13
C GLU A 13 -21.97 2.11 -3.30
N HIS A 14 -21.30 1.18 -3.99
CA HIS A 14 -19.84 1.21 -4.22
C HIS A 14 -19.49 1.48 -5.69
N ARG A 15 -20.49 1.59 -6.56
CA ARG A 15 -20.25 1.88 -7.98
C ARG A 15 -19.52 3.20 -8.17
N PRO A 16 -18.64 3.27 -9.17
CA PRO A 16 -17.95 4.50 -9.48
C PRO A 16 -18.93 5.60 -9.95
N LYS A 17 -18.73 6.82 -9.43
CA LYS A 17 -19.39 8.01 -10.01
C LYS A 17 -18.49 8.53 -11.11
N LEU A 18 -18.98 8.64 -12.33
CA LEU A 18 -18.20 9.10 -13.50
C LEU A 18 -17.87 10.61 -13.42
N SER A 19 -18.71 11.40 -12.76
CA SER A 19 -18.46 12.81 -12.45
C SER A 19 -17.81 12.93 -11.07
N VAL A 20 -16.48 12.96 -11.03
CA VAL A 20 -15.75 13.16 -9.77
C VAL A 20 -15.05 14.52 -9.83
N THR A 21 -15.11 15.24 -8.72
CA THR A 21 -14.34 16.46 -8.52
C THR A 21 -12.85 16.13 -8.59
N GLU A 22 -12.10 16.80 -9.49
CA GLU A 22 -10.65 16.74 -9.43
C GLU A 22 -10.18 17.24 -8.06
N ALA A 23 -9.24 16.52 -7.43
CA ALA A 23 -8.77 16.88 -6.12
C ALA A 23 -7.99 18.21 -6.15
N GLU A 24 -8.65 19.26 -5.73
CA GLU A 24 -7.92 20.39 -5.17
C GLU A 24 -7.55 20.01 -3.73
N GLY A 25 -6.25 20.06 -3.39
CA GLY A 25 -5.80 19.99 -2.01
C GLY A 25 -5.03 18.76 -1.53
N ILE A 26 -4.83 17.71 -2.35
CA ILE A 26 -3.83 16.69 -2.00
C ILE A 26 -2.45 17.35 -2.05
N PRO A 27 -1.69 17.37 -0.94
CA PRO A 27 -0.42 18.09 -0.89
C PRO A 27 0.57 17.59 -1.94
N LEU A 28 1.28 18.53 -2.58
CA LEU A 28 2.43 18.27 -3.45
C LEU A 28 3.66 18.83 -2.76
N ILE A 29 4.54 17.96 -2.27
CA ILE A 29 5.68 18.28 -1.43
C ILE A 29 6.97 18.18 -2.22
N ASP A 30 7.81 19.22 -2.16
CA ASP A 30 9.11 19.25 -2.82
C ASP A 30 10.20 18.73 -1.86
N LEU A 31 10.83 17.61 -2.24
CA LEU A 31 11.91 16.99 -1.47
C LEU A 31 13.31 17.48 -1.83
N SER A 32 13.45 18.54 -2.63
CA SER A 32 14.76 19.08 -3.05
C SER A 32 15.68 19.45 -1.88
N ALA A 33 15.11 19.83 -0.73
CA ALA A 33 15.84 20.08 0.50
C ALA A 33 16.73 18.91 0.94
N LEU A 34 16.31 17.65 0.64
CA LEU A 34 17.07 16.44 0.98
C LEU A 34 18.32 16.22 0.10
N SER A 35 18.42 16.94 -1.01
CA SER A 35 19.54 16.83 -1.97
C SER A 35 20.64 17.84 -1.73
N ALA A 36 20.46 18.80 -0.84
CA ALA A 36 21.46 19.82 -0.54
C ALA A 36 22.63 19.21 0.25
N THR A 37 23.85 19.56 -0.15
CA THR A 37 25.11 18.92 0.32
C THR A 37 25.38 19.02 1.83
N ASN A 38 24.70 19.90 2.55
CA ASN A 38 24.90 20.11 4.00
C ASN A 38 23.66 19.76 4.83
N THR A 39 22.61 19.18 4.25
CA THR A 39 21.40 18.84 4.97
C THR A 39 21.49 17.42 5.57
N SER A 40 21.10 17.28 6.82
CA SER A 40 21.05 16.00 7.52
C SER A 40 19.71 15.86 8.21
N ILE A 41 19.00 14.78 7.92
CA ILE A 41 17.76 14.43 8.64
C ILE A 41 18.03 14.18 10.13
N LYS A 42 19.22 13.71 10.48
CA LYS A 42 19.62 13.48 11.90
C LYS A 42 19.83 14.77 12.70
N ASN A 43 20.23 15.84 12.00
CA ASN A 43 20.42 17.17 12.62
C ASN A 43 19.69 18.20 11.73
N PRO A 44 18.36 18.30 11.78
CA PRO A 44 17.56 19.06 10.85
C PRO A 44 17.80 20.58 11.03
N ASP A 45 18.14 21.26 9.94
CA ASP A 45 18.12 22.71 9.84
C ASP A 45 16.67 23.23 9.72
N SER A 46 16.50 24.54 9.51
CA SER A 46 15.15 25.12 9.37
C SER A 46 14.38 24.55 8.19
N THR A 47 15.05 24.30 7.05
CA THR A 47 14.43 23.81 5.82
C THR A 47 13.92 22.37 5.99
N ILE A 48 14.70 21.53 6.64
CA ILE A 48 14.26 20.15 6.97
C ILE A 48 13.15 20.17 8.01
N ARG A 49 13.19 21.09 9.00
CA ARG A 49 12.08 21.23 9.96
C ARG A 49 10.77 21.65 9.30
N ASP A 50 10.81 22.58 8.35
CA ASP A 50 9.62 22.99 7.58
C ASP A 50 9.06 21.82 6.77
N LEU A 51 9.92 21.03 6.10
CA LEU A 51 9.54 19.82 5.39
C LEU A 51 8.92 18.76 6.33
N VAL A 52 9.46 18.57 7.51
CA VAL A 52 8.90 17.65 8.55
C VAL A 52 7.49 18.09 8.95
N VAL A 53 7.25 19.40 9.15
CA VAL A 53 5.93 19.95 9.47
C VAL A 53 4.96 19.72 8.31
N GLU A 54 5.40 19.96 7.08
CA GLU A 54 4.55 19.76 5.89
C GLU A 54 4.15 18.31 5.71
N ILE A 55 5.07 17.35 5.83
CA ILE A 55 4.80 15.90 5.78
C ILE A 55 3.88 15.48 6.94
N GLY A 56 4.13 15.95 8.16
CA GLY A 56 3.28 15.66 9.31
C GLY A 56 1.84 16.11 9.10
N ASN A 57 1.65 17.33 8.57
CA ASN A 57 0.32 17.86 8.23
C ASN A 57 -0.36 17.04 7.11
N ALA A 58 0.39 16.63 6.10
CA ALA A 58 -0.12 15.80 5.02
C ALA A 58 -0.58 14.42 5.55
N CYS A 59 0.25 13.74 6.36
CA CYS A 59 -0.12 12.48 7.01
C CYS A 59 -1.35 12.61 7.90
N LYS A 60 -1.44 13.68 8.70
CA LYS A 60 -2.54 13.91 9.64
C LYS A 60 -3.86 14.22 8.93
N ASN A 61 -3.83 15.11 7.93
CA ASN A 61 -5.04 15.66 7.34
C ASN A 61 -5.54 14.84 6.14
N TRP A 62 -4.64 14.20 5.40
CA TRP A 62 -4.93 13.45 4.20
C TRP A 62 -4.60 11.97 4.29
N GLY A 63 -3.52 11.60 4.99
CA GLY A 63 -2.92 10.27 4.91
C GLY A 63 -2.30 9.95 3.53
N PHE A 64 -2.38 10.93 2.60
CA PHE A 64 -1.89 10.90 1.23
C PHE A 64 -1.22 12.22 0.85
N PHE A 65 -0.17 12.16 0.05
CA PHE A 65 0.47 13.33 -0.57
C PHE A 65 1.26 12.91 -1.81
N GLN A 66 1.66 13.88 -2.62
CA GLN A 66 2.57 13.65 -3.74
C GLN A 66 3.93 14.23 -3.41
N VAL A 67 5.00 13.64 -3.94
CA VAL A 67 6.37 14.16 -3.78
C VAL A 67 7.04 14.33 -5.14
N ILE A 68 7.76 15.44 -5.28
CA ILE A 68 8.63 15.78 -6.42
C ILE A 68 10.07 15.97 -5.93
N ASN A 69 11.04 16.00 -6.86
CA ASN A 69 12.47 16.12 -6.54
C ASN A 69 12.96 15.06 -5.53
N HIS A 70 12.38 13.88 -5.60
CA HIS A 70 12.51 12.77 -4.66
C HIS A 70 13.84 12.01 -4.79
N GLY A 71 14.63 12.25 -5.83
CA GLY A 71 15.96 11.65 -6.04
C GLY A 71 15.95 10.23 -6.62
N VAL A 72 14.80 9.63 -6.91
CA VAL A 72 14.74 8.38 -7.69
C VAL A 72 15.11 8.70 -9.14
N PRO A 73 16.13 8.03 -9.74
CA PRO A 73 16.55 8.34 -11.10
C PRO A 73 15.44 8.04 -12.13
N THR A 74 15.18 8.99 -13.01
CA THR A 74 14.10 8.90 -14.02
C THR A 74 14.33 7.74 -15.01
N ASP A 75 15.60 7.41 -15.31
CA ASP A 75 15.95 6.28 -16.18
C ASP A 75 15.52 4.94 -15.55
N LYS A 76 15.68 4.75 -14.23
CA LYS A 76 15.25 3.53 -13.54
C LYS A 76 13.73 3.39 -13.54
N ARG A 77 13.00 4.50 -13.31
CA ARG A 77 11.55 4.52 -13.41
C ARG A 77 11.07 4.18 -14.83
N ARG A 78 11.63 4.83 -15.85
CA ARG A 78 11.29 4.54 -17.26
C ARG A 78 11.64 3.13 -17.67
N SER A 79 12.75 2.57 -17.16
CA SER A 79 13.14 1.19 -17.45
C SER A 79 12.09 0.21 -16.97
N ILE A 80 11.69 0.26 -15.70
CA ILE A 80 10.67 -0.66 -15.16
C ILE A 80 9.29 -0.46 -15.82
N GLU A 81 8.90 0.78 -16.13
CA GLU A 81 7.65 1.07 -16.84
C GLU A 81 7.63 0.43 -18.23
N ASN A 82 8.74 0.51 -18.98
CA ASN A 82 8.89 -0.13 -20.30
C ASN A 82 8.89 -1.66 -20.19
N MET A 83 9.56 -2.21 -19.19
CA MET A 83 9.58 -3.66 -18.97
C MET A 83 8.22 -4.19 -18.57
N ALA A 84 7.46 -3.44 -17.74
CA ALA A 84 6.10 -3.79 -17.37
C ALA A 84 5.18 -3.85 -18.60
N ARG A 85 5.24 -2.85 -19.50
CA ARG A 85 4.47 -2.86 -20.75
C ARG A 85 4.80 -4.08 -21.60
N LYS A 86 6.05 -4.33 -21.88
CA LYS A 86 6.50 -5.50 -22.65
C LYS A 86 6.07 -6.83 -22.02
N PHE A 87 6.08 -6.93 -20.70
CA PHE A 87 5.63 -8.13 -20.00
C PHE A 87 4.12 -8.34 -20.16
N PHE A 88 3.30 -7.31 -19.93
CA PHE A 88 1.84 -7.43 -20.01
C PHE A 88 1.31 -7.54 -21.43
N GLU A 89 2.04 -7.08 -22.43
CA GLU A 89 1.74 -7.29 -23.87
C GLU A 89 1.89 -8.76 -24.32
N GLN A 90 2.58 -9.60 -23.55
CA GLN A 90 2.75 -11.01 -23.90
C GLN A 90 1.42 -11.78 -23.92
N PRO A 91 1.33 -12.87 -24.70
CA PRO A 91 0.22 -13.80 -24.63
C PRO A 91 -0.01 -14.30 -23.20
N LEU A 92 -1.27 -14.53 -22.84
CA LEU A 92 -1.67 -14.93 -21.48
C LEU A 92 -0.95 -16.21 -21.01
N GLU A 93 -0.71 -17.16 -21.91
CA GLU A 93 0.01 -18.41 -21.63
C GLU A 93 1.46 -18.17 -21.23
N GLU A 94 2.14 -17.17 -21.81
CA GLU A 94 3.51 -16.80 -21.42
C GLU A 94 3.53 -16.15 -20.02
N LYS A 95 2.63 -15.22 -19.76
CA LYS A 95 2.49 -14.59 -18.44
C LYS A 95 2.18 -15.63 -17.34
N ARG A 96 1.38 -16.63 -17.66
CA ARG A 96 1.01 -17.70 -16.72
C ARG A 96 2.12 -18.67 -16.36
N LYS A 97 3.24 -18.71 -17.08
CA LYS A 97 4.42 -19.52 -16.70
C LYS A 97 5.00 -19.10 -15.34
N VAL A 98 4.84 -17.83 -15.00
CA VAL A 98 5.26 -17.25 -13.71
C VAL A 98 4.06 -16.89 -12.80
N ARG A 99 2.96 -17.62 -12.95
CA ARG A 99 1.75 -17.38 -12.15
C ARG A 99 1.99 -17.73 -10.69
N ARG A 100 1.57 -16.81 -9.80
CA ARG A 100 1.54 -17.07 -8.35
C ARG A 100 0.36 -17.95 -7.95
N ASP A 101 0.53 -18.67 -6.86
CA ASP A 101 -0.48 -19.50 -6.22
C ASP A 101 -0.34 -19.43 -4.68
N GLU A 102 -1.04 -20.26 -3.94
CA GLU A 102 -0.98 -20.29 -2.48
C GLU A 102 0.41 -20.63 -1.91
N LYS A 103 1.27 -21.33 -2.69
CA LYS A 103 2.65 -21.70 -2.31
C LYS A 103 3.68 -20.70 -2.81
N LYS A 104 3.53 -20.30 -4.06
CA LYS A 104 4.37 -19.29 -4.73
C LYS A 104 3.61 -17.98 -4.73
N VAL A 105 3.70 -17.23 -3.65
CA VAL A 105 2.83 -16.08 -3.34
C VAL A 105 3.18 -14.80 -4.11
N VAL A 106 4.21 -14.80 -4.97
CA VAL A 106 4.60 -13.69 -5.85
C VAL A 106 4.71 -14.15 -7.29
N GLY A 107 4.62 -13.24 -8.24
CA GLY A 107 4.57 -13.48 -9.68
C GLY A 107 3.30 -12.90 -10.31
N TYR A 108 2.93 -13.39 -11.48
CA TYR A 108 1.76 -12.95 -12.25
C TYR A 108 0.43 -13.42 -11.64
N TYR A 109 -0.59 -12.54 -11.67
CA TYR A 109 -1.95 -12.91 -11.29
C TYR A 109 -3.00 -12.02 -11.98
N ASP A 110 -4.12 -12.61 -12.39
CA ASP A 110 -5.17 -11.99 -13.19
C ASP A 110 -6.59 -12.12 -12.61
N THR A 111 -6.72 -12.62 -11.38
CA THR A 111 -8.02 -12.89 -10.75
C THR A 111 -8.09 -12.43 -9.29
N GLU A 112 -7.46 -11.30 -8.96
CA GLU A 112 -7.54 -10.73 -7.61
C GLU A 112 -8.94 -10.21 -7.28
N HIS A 113 -9.26 -10.28 -5.98
CA HIS A 113 -10.51 -9.77 -5.42
C HIS A 113 -10.20 -8.74 -4.32
N THR A 114 -10.89 -7.61 -4.38
CA THR A 114 -10.97 -6.65 -3.28
C THR A 114 -12.38 -6.67 -2.70
N LYS A 115 -12.51 -7.00 -1.41
CA LYS A 115 -13.81 -7.15 -0.73
C LYS A 115 -14.78 -8.08 -1.50
N ASN A 116 -14.25 -9.21 -1.96
CA ASN A 116 -14.99 -10.26 -2.68
C ASN A 116 -15.53 -9.87 -4.08
N VAL A 117 -15.15 -8.73 -4.62
CA VAL A 117 -15.42 -8.34 -6.02
C VAL A 117 -14.11 -8.39 -6.79
N ARG A 118 -14.13 -8.96 -7.99
CA ARG A 118 -12.95 -9.06 -8.84
C ARG A 118 -12.50 -7.69 -9.32
N ASP A 119 -11.21 -7.42 -9.21
CA ASP A 119 -10.58 -6.20 -9.70
C ASP A 119 -10.35 -6.29 -11.21
N TRP A 120 -10.59 -5.19 -11.94
CA TRP A 120 -10.35 -5.10 -13.37
C TRP A 120 -8.88 -4.78 -13.65
N LYS A 121 -8.03 -5.78 -13.43
CA LYS A 121 -6.57 -5.67 -13.59
C LYS A 121 -5.88 -7.01 -13.73
N GLU A 122 -4.65 -6.97 -14.16
CA GLU A 122 -3.65 -8.02 -13.99
C GLU A 122 -2.41 -7.45 -13.29
N VAL A 123 -1.67 -8.28 -12.59
CA VAL A 123 -0.54 -7.85 -11.75
C VAL A 123 0.66 -8.76 -11.90
N PHE A 124 1.84 -8.21 -11.62
CA PHE A 124 3.05 -8.99 -11.36
C PHE A 124 3.70 -8.50 -10.06
N ASP A 125 3.90 -9.40 -9.11
CA ASP A 125 4.49 -9.11 -7.80
C ASP A 125 5.88 -9.70 -7.66
N PHE A 126 6.79 -8.95 -7.03
CA PHE A 126 8.08 -9.47 -6.60
C PHE A 126 8.50 -8.88 -5.25
N VAL A 127 9.18 -9.69 -4.42
CA VAL A 127 9.75 -9.24 -3.13
C VAL A 127 11.09 -8.57 -3.34
N VAL A 128 11.36 -7.52 -2.56
CA VAL A 128 12.61 -6.74 -2.65
C VAL A 128 13.80 -7.57 -2.15
N GLU A 129 13.65 -8.24 -1.02
CA GLU A 129 14.61 -9.20 -0.50
C GLU A 129 14.17 -10.62 -0.89
N SER A 130 14.99 -11.31 -1.70
CA SER A 130 14.70 -12.68 -2.15
C SER A 130 15.86 -13.62 -1.78
N PRO A 131 15.65 -14.64 -0.95
CA PRO A 131 14.35 -15.06 -0.40
C PRO A 131 13.81 -14.14 0.69
N CYS A 132 12.48 -14.00 0.72
CA CYS A 132 11.75 -13.35 1.79
C CYS A 132 11.17 -14.41 2.74
N LEU A 133 11.31 -14.21 4.05
CA LEU A 133 10.82 -15.15 5.06
C LEU A 133 9.39 -14.81 5.46
N MET A 134 8.50 -15.81 5.45
CA MET A 134 7.09 -15.65 5.80
C MET A 134 6.56 -16.86 6.61
N PRO A 135 5.65 -16.65 7.58
CA PRO A 135 4.94 -17.75 8.20
C PRO A 135 4.16 -18.60 7.19
N THR A 136 4.19 -19.91 7.35
CA THR A 136 3.47 -20.85 6.47
C THR A 136 1.96 -20.82 6.66
N SER A 137 1.50 -20.43 7.87
CA SER A 137 0.08 -20.34 8.21
C SER A 137 -0.25 -19.11 9.05
N PRO A 138 -1.52 -18.68 9.11
CA PRO A 138 -1.97 -17.61 9.99
C PRO A 138 -2.11 -18.01 11.46
N ASP A 139 -2.01 -19.30 11.81
CA ASP A 139 -2.16 -19.80 13.17
C ASP A 139 -1.04 -19.22 14.07
N PRO A 140 -1.37 -18.52 15.18
CA PRO A 140 -0.39 -17.97 16.10
C PRO A 140 0.53 -19.01 16.74
N GLU A 141 0.07 -20.25 16.92
CA GLU A 141 0.84 -21.34 17.53
C GLU A 141 1.79 -22.03 16.54
N ASP A 142 1.50 -21.96 15.24
CA ASP A 142 2.40 -22.45 14.20
C ASP A 142 3.61 -21.51 14.04
N LYS A 143 4.81 -22.03 14.21
CA LYS A 143 6.07 -21.26 14.12
C LYS A 143 6.87 -21.57 12.85
N GLU A 144 6.30 -22.36 11.95
CA GLU A 144 6.96 -22.71 10.71
C GLU A 144 7.09 -21.49 9.79
N ILE A 145 8.30 -21.30 9.26
CA ILE A 145 8.66 -20.22 8.35
C ILE A 145 9.07 -20.81 7.01
N ALA A 146 8.57 -20.27 5.92
CA ALA A 146 8.95 -20.65 4.57
C ALA A 146 9.69 -19.49 3.87
N GLU A 147 10.56 -19.86 2.95
CA GLU A 147 11.23 -18.94 2.05
C GLU A 147 10.36 -18.70 0.80
N THR A 148 10.18 -17.43 0.49
CA THR A 148 9.50 -16.97 -0.74
C THR A 148 10.54 -16.45 -1.73
N TYR A 149 10.61 -17.06 -2.90
CA TYR A 149 11.50 -16.67 -3.98
C TYR A 149 10.74 -15.97 -5.09
N ASN A 150 11.37 -14.97 -5.72
CA ASN A 150 10.82 -14.34 -6.92
C ASN A 150 10.74 -15.33 -8.09
N GLN A 151 9.67 -15.20 -8.88
CA GLN A 151 9.48 -15.91 -10.13
C GLN A 151 9.69 -14.93 -11.28
N TRP A 152 10.82 -15.00 -11.96
CA TRP A 152 11.13 -14.10 -13.05
C TRP A 152 10.71 -14.68 -14.40
N PRO A 153 10.07 -13.89 -15.30
CA PRO A 153 9.78 -14.31 -16.65
C PRO A 153 11.06 -14.35 -17.51
N ASP A 154 11.09 -15.21 -18.53
CA ASP A 154 12.19 -15.27 -19.48
C ASP A 154 12.21 -14.05 -20.42
N TYR A 155 11.08 -13.40 -20.62
CA TYR A 155 10.91 -12.21 -21.45
C TYR A 155 10.09 -11.12 -20.71
N PRO A 156 10.48 -9.84 -20.85
CA PRO A 156 11.67 -9.32 -21.56
C PRO A 156 12.98 -9.64 -20.82
N PRO A 157 14.13 -9.78 -21.50
CA PRO A 157 15.38 -10.25 -20.88
C PRO A 157 15.87 -9.40 -19.71
N GLU A 158 15.70 -8.06 -19.78
CA GLU A 158 16.16 -7.12 -18.76
C GLU A 158 15.11 -6.88 -17.65
N PHE A 159 14.01 -7.64 -17.65
CA PHE A 159 12.88 -7.43 -16.73
C PHE A 159 13.31 -7.50 -15.26
N ARG A 160 14.06 -8.53 -14.90
CA ARG A 160 14.56 -8.72 -13.53
C ARG A 160 15.46 -7.56 -13.09
N GLU A 161 16.45 -7.22 -13.92
CA GLU A 161 17.41 -6.15 -13.61
C GLU A 161 16.70 -4.81 -13.40
N ALA A 162 15.78 -4.44 -14.30
CA ALA A 162 14.99 -3.22 -14.18
C ALA A 162 14.15 -3.17 -12.90
N CYS A 163 13.55 -4.30 -12.51
CA CYS A 163 12.77 -4.43 -11.29
C CYS A 163 13.62 -4.26 -10.03
N GLU A 164 14.76 -4.97 -9.95
CA GLU A 164 15.67 -4.94 -8.80
C GLU A 164 16.32 -3.54 -8.63
N GLU A 165 16.76 -2.93 -9.73
CA GLU A 165 17.34 -1.57 -9.70
C GLU A 165 16.34 -0.50 -9.27
N TYR A 166 15.13 -0.55 -9.83
CA TYR A 166 14.05 0.35 -9.44
C TYR A 166 13.69 0.19 -7.96
N ALA A 167 13.49 -1.04 -7.50
CA ALA A 167 13.14 -1.31 -6.11
C ALA A 167 14.18 -0.74 -5.14
N LYS A 168 15.47 -0.89 -5.44
CA LYS A 168 16.57 -0.35 -4.64
C LYS A 168 16.54 1.18 -4.53
N GLU A 169 16.19 1.88 -5.61
CA GLU A 169 16.13 3.35 -5.57
C GLU A 169 14.88 3.86 -4.82
N VAL A 170 13.74 3.18 -5.01
CA VAL A 170 12.50 3.54 -4.27
C VAL A 170 12.61 3.19 -2.78
N GLU A 171 13.30 2.12 -2.43
CA GLU A 171 13.61 1.78 -1.05
C GLU A 171 14.35 2.91 -0.32
N LYS A 172 15.35 3.52 -0.95
CA LYS A 172 16.06 4.69 -0.39
C LYS A 172 15.11 5.85 -0.12
N LEU A 173 14.17 6.10 -1.02
CA LEU A 173 13.14 7.12 -0.84
C LEU A 173 12.21 6.75 0.31
N ALA A 174 11.78 5.50 0.41
CA ALA A 174 10.90 5.02 1.48
C ALA A 174 11.53 5.20 2.86
N TYR A 175 12.81 4.86 3.04
CA TYR A 175 13.54 5.11 4.30
C TYR A 175 13.60 6.61 4.64
N LYS A 176 13.93 7.48 3.69
CA LYS A 176 13.96 8.94 3.91
C LYS A 176 12.59 9.48 4.34
N LEU A 177 11.51 9.01 3.71
CA LEU A 177 10.14 9.39 4.08
C LEU A 177 9.79 8.89 5.48
N MET A 178 10.16 7.67 5.85
CA MET A 178 9.95 7.14 7.19
C MET A 178 10.72 7.93 8.27
N GLU A 179 11.95 8.37 7.98
CA GLU A 179 12.71 9.23 8.88
C GLU A 179 12.02 10.60 9.10
N LEU A 180 11.48 11.21 8.04
CA LEU A 180 10.72 12.47 8.14
C LEU A 180 9.39 12.28 8.88
N ILE A 181 8.71 11.14 8.67
CA ILE A 181 7.49 10.77 9.41
C ILE A 181 7.81 10.55 10.89
N ALA A 182 8.93 9.88 11.24
CA ALA A 182 9.36 9.75 12.63
C ALA A 182 9.56 11.11 13.30
N LEU A 183 10.31 12.01 12.66
CA LEU A 183 10.52 13.37 13.16
C LEU A 183 9.20 14.14 13.33
N SER A 184 8.25 14.00 12.41
CA SER A 184 6.95 14.68 12.48
C SER A 184 6.06 14.17 13.63
N LEU A 185 6.34 12.96 14.12
CA LEU A 185 5.74 12.39 15.33
C LEU A 185 6.50 12.73 16.62
N GLY A 186 7.60 13.50 16.52
CA GLY A 186 8.46 13.84 17.65
C GLY A 186 9.44 12.73 18.06
N LEU A 187 9.64 11.73 17.20
CA LEU A 187 10.54 10.62 17.43
C LEU A 187 11.94 10.88 16.81
N PRO A 188 12.99 10.18 17.26
CA PRO A 188 14.25 10.10 16.54
C PRO A 188 14.05 9.64 15.09
N PRO A 189 14.82 10.13 14.10
CA PRO A 189 14.58 9.82 12.70
C PRO A 189 14.73 8.32 12.37
N ASP A 190 15.56 7.60 13.09
CA ASP A 190 15.84 6.17 12.90
C ASP A 190 14.93 5.21 13.70
N SER A 191 13.89 5.75 14.37
CA SER A 191 12.98 4.97 15.23
C SER A 191 12.31 3.79 14.53
N PHE A 192 12.07 3.90 13.23
CA PHE A 192 11.43 2.82 12.47
C PHE A 192 12.41 1.87 11.78
N ASN A 193 13.69 2.26 11.60
CA ASN A 193 14.62 1.51 10.74
C ASN A 193 14.82 0.05 11.17
N GLY A 194 14.81 -0.21 12.47
CA GLY A 194 14.97 -1.56 13.01
C GLY A 194 13.87 -2.54 12.62
N PHE A 195 12.67 -2.06 12.32
CA PHE A 195 11.54 -2.91 11.91
C PHE A 195 11.67 -3.44 10.47
N PHE A 196 12.50 -2.81 9.65
CA PHE A 196 12.67 -3.16 8.22
C PHE A 196 13.91 -4.02 7.95
N LYS A 197 14.60 -4.46 8.97
CA LYS A 197 15.63 -5.50 8.81
C LYS A 197 14.93 -6.83 8.51
N ASP A 198 15.37 -7.54 7.46
CA ASP A 198 14.71 -8.76 6.96
C ASP A 198 13.23 -8.50 6.57
N GLN A 199 13.00 -7.43 5.85
CA GLN A 199 11.71 -6.89 5.48
C GLN A 199 10.88 -7.81 4.57
N THR A 200 9.56 -7.64 4.61
CA THR A 200 8.63 -8.36 3.71
C THR A 200 8.09 -7.47 2.59
N THR A 201 8.82 -6.41 2.27
CA THR A 201 8.49 -5.43 1.22
C THR A 201 8.38 -6.09 -0.14
N PHE A 202 7.39 -5.68 -0.90
CA PHE A 202 7.23 -6.11 -2.27
C PHE A 202 6.83 -4.95 -3.20
N VAL A 203 7.12 -5.13 -4.47
CA VAL A 203 6.72 -4.23 -5.54
C VAL A 203 5.69 -4.95 -6.41
N ARG A 204 4.69 -4.20 -6.83
CA ARG A 204 3.65 -4.68 -7.72
C ARG A 204 3.65 -3.87 -9.01
N LEU A 205 3.65 -4.54 -10.14
CA LEU A 205 3.32 -3.95 -11.42
C LEU A 205 1.83 -4.19 -11.66
N ASN A 206 1.05 -3.12 -11.84
CA ASN A 206 -0.37 -3.21 -12.19
C ASN A 206 -0.56 -2.80 -13.65
N HIS A 207 -1.36 -3.58 -14.37
CA HIS A 207 -1.92 -3.24 -15.67
C HIS A 207 -3.45 -3.27 -15.59
N TYR A 208 -4.07 -2.18 -15.99
CA TYR A 208 -5.53 -2.01 -16.05
C TYR A 208 -5.93 -1.83 -17.51
N PRO A 209 -6.43 -2.88 -18.19
CA PRO A 209 -6.87 -2.76 -19.57
C PRO A 209 -8.13 -1.88 -19.68
N PRO A 210 -8.45 -1.33 -20.87
CA PRO A 210 -9.70 -0.61 -21.09
C PRO A 210 -10.92 -1.46 -20.67
N CYS A 211 -11.85 -0.83 -19.95
CA CYS A 211 -13.04 -1.51 -19.42
C CYS A 211 -14.29 -1.08 -20.21
N PRO A 212 -15.07 -2.01 -20.77
CA PRO A 212 -16.25 -1.66 -21.57
C PRO A 212 -17.40 -1.04 -20.74
N ALA A 213 -17.39 -1.23 -19.41
CA ALA A 213 -18.40 -0.69 -18.51
C ALA A 213 -17.77 -0.08 -17.23
N PRO A 214 -17.01 1.04 -17.34
CA PRO A 214 -16.27 1.63 -16.22
C PRO A 214 -17.17 2.18 -15.10
N HIS A 215 -18.47 2.30 -15.32
CA HIS A 215 -19.47 2.66 -14.33
C HIS A 215 -19.90 1.50 -13.42
N LEU A 216 -19.52 0.26 -13.74
CA LEU A 216 -19.85 -0.95 -12.99
C LEU A 216 -18.65 -1.56 -12.28
N ALA A 217 -17.44 -1.38 -12.81
CA ALA A 217 -16.23 -2.06 -12.36
C ALA A 217 -15.19 -1.08 -11.80
N LEU A 218 -14.33 -1.58 -10.93
CA LEU A 218 -13.16 -0.87 -10.42
C LEU A 218 -11.88 -1.61 -10.80
N GLY A 219 -10.80 -0.87 -11.06
CA GLY A 219 -9.45 -1.42 -11.23
C GLY A 219 -8.95 -2.05 -9.93
N VAL A 220 -9.19 -1.37 -8.80
CA VAL A 220 -9.04 -1.90 -7.43
C VAL A 220 -10.22 -1.40 -6.62
N GLY A 221 -10.90 -2.30 -5.94
CA GLY A 221 -11.97 -1.97 -5.00
C GLY A 221 -11.47 -1.10 -3.82
N ARG A 222 -12.39 -0.46 -3.10
CA ARG A 222 -12.04 0.37 -1.95
C ARG A 222 -11.29 -0.43 -0.87
N HIS A 223 -10.14 0.05 -0.44
CA HIS A 223 -9.30 -0.61 0.56
C HIS A 223 -8.40 0.40 1.29
N LYS A 224 -7.76 -0.06 2.34
CA LYS A 224 -6.62 0.58 3.01
C LYS A 224 -5.39 -0.28 2.82
N ASP A 225 -4.21 0.33 2.74
CA ASP A 225 -2.96 -0.40 2.66
C ASP A 225 -2.56 -0.95 4.02
N ALA A 226 -2.22 -2.23 4.06
CA ALA A 226 -1.92 -2.92 5.32
C ALA A 226 -0.54 -2.59 5.90
N GLY A 227 0.40 -2.13 5.07
CA GLY A 227 1.80 -1.90 5.43
C GLY A 227 2.07 -0.62 6.21
N ALA A 228 3.33 -0.24 6.27
CA ALA A 228 3.74 1.03 6.87
C ALA A 228 3.57 2.21 5.93
N LEU A 229 4.14 2.10 4.74
CA LEU A 229 4.14 3.16 3.73
C LEU A 229 3.95 2.56 2.33
N THR A 230 3.25 3.26 1.45
CA THR A 230 3.21 2.97 0.03
C THR A 230 3.83 4.11 -0.75
N VAL A 231 4.73 3.78 -1.68
CA VAL A 231 5.35 4.71 -2.63
C VAL A 231 4.90 4.29 -4.02
N LEU A 232 3.99 5.07 -4.62
CA LEU A 232 3.29 4.71 -5.84
C LEU A 232 3.75 5.57 -7.02
N ALA A 233 4.34 4.93 -8.05
CA ALA A 233 4.43 5.50 -9.38
C ALA A 233 3.16 5.21 -10.18
N GLN A 234 2.68 6.16 -10.98
CA GLN A 234 1.59 5.96 -11.93
C GLN A 234 1.89 6.69 -13.25
N ASP A 235 1.19 6.28 -14.30
CA ASP A 235 1.19 6.97 -15.58
C ASP A 235 0.31 8.25 -15.56
N ASP A 236 0.14 8.89 -16.71
CA ASP A 236 -0.66 10.11 -16.90
C ASP A 236 -2.17 9.85 -17.07
N VAL A 237 -2.61 8.59 -17.11
CA VAL A 237 -4.01 8.22 -17.27
C VAL A 237 -4.84 8.55 -16.01
N GLY A 238 -4.22 8.44 -14.83
CA GLY A 238 -4.89 8.72 -13.58
C GLY A 238 -5.81 7.59 -13.13
N GLY A 239 -6.87 7.93 -12.38
CA GLY A 239 -7.87 6.97 -11.90
C GLY A 239 -7.75 6.58 -10.43
N LEU A 240 -6.68 6.95 -9.72
CA LEU A 240 -6.63 6.80 -8.27
C LEU A 240 -7.59 7.80 -7.62
N GLU A 241 -8.45 7.30 -6.75
CA GLU A 241 -9.34 8.08 -5.90
C GLU A 241 -9.09 7.81 -4.44
N VAL A 242 -9.04 8.88 -3.66
CA VAL A 242 -8.81 8.85 -2.20
C VAL A 242 -10.06 9.38 -1.51
N LYS A 243 -10.46 8.77 -0.41
CA LYS A 243 -11.58 9.21 0.39
C LYS A 243 -11.13 10.36 1.29
N ARG A 244 -11.61 11.56 1.05
CA ARG A 244 -11.22 12.75 1.82
C ARG A 244 -11.72 12.64 3.27
N LYS A 245 -10.82 12.87 4.24
CA LYS A 245 -11.12 12.69 5.67
C LYS A 245 -12.15 13.69 6.21
N SER A 246 -12.20 14.90 5.64
CA SER A 246 -13.04 15.98 6.15
C SER A 246 -14.55 15.78 5.95
N ASP A 247 -14.94 15.10 4.86
CA ASP A 247 -16.34 14.94 4.45
C ASP A 247 -16.69 13.54 3.92
N GLY A 248 -15.70 12.67 3.78
CA GLY A 248 -15.88 11.31 3.27
C GLY A 248 -16.10 11.20 1.75
N GLU A 249 -15.96 12.30 1.00
CA GLU A 249 -16.11 12.29 -0.46
C GLU A 249 -14.89 11.67 -1.15
N TRP A 250 -15.13 11.02 -2.29
CA TRP A 250 -14.08 10.50 -3.15
C TRP A 250 -13.51 11.63 -4.01
N VAL A 251 -12.19 11.81 -3.94
CA VAL A 251 -11.45 12.80 -4.73
C VAL A 251 -10.41 12.11 -5.61
N ARG A 252 -10.33 12.53 -6.87
CA ARG A 252 -9.38 11.95 -7.83
C ARG A 252 -8.02 12.60 -7.70
N VAL A 253 -6.98 11.79 -7.57
CA VAL A 253 -5.59 12.26 -7.57
C VAL A 253 -5.21 12.65 -9.00
N LYS A 254 -4.89 13.93 -9.22
CA LYS A 254 -4.38 14.40 -10.50
C LYS A 254 -2.96 13.88 -10.70
N PRO A 255 -2.66 13.22 -11.83
CA PRO A 255 -1.29 12.83 -12.14
C PRO A 255 -0.39 14.06 -12.25
N THR A 256 0.73 14.03 -11.52
CA THR A 256 1.80 15.02 -11.62
C THR A 256 3.00 14.35 -12.29
N PRO A 257 3.56 14.91 -13.37
CA PRO A 257 4.72 14.33 -14.04
C PRO A 257 5.87 14.07 -13.05
N ASP A 258 6.50 12.92 -13.18
CA ASP A 258 7.62 12.46 -12.35
C ASP A 258 7.38 12.47 -10.83
N ALA A 259 6.16 12.70 -10.34
CA ALA A 259 5.85 12.58 -8.93
C ALA A 259 5.65 11.12 -8.49
N TYR A 260 5.85 10.86 -7.21
CA TYR A 260 5.33 9.69 -6.52
C TYR A 260 4.18 10.09 -5.62
N ILE A 261 3.17 9.22 -5.53
CA ILE A 261 2.10 9.32 -4.55
C ILE A 261 2.50 8.51 -3.34
N ILE A 262 2.39 9.12 -2.17
CA ILE A 262 2.76 8.53 -0.90
C ILE A 262 1.50 8.40 -0.05
N ASN A 263 1.31 7.25 0.58
CA ASN A 263 0.28 7.09 1.61
C ASN A 263 0.79 6.28 2.80
N VAL A 264 0.35 6.71 3.99
CA VAL A 264 0.56 5.95 5.22
C VAL A 264 -0.43 4.80 5.28
N GLY A 265 0.07 3.63 5.68
CA GLY A 265 -0.74 2.44 5.81
C GLY A 265 -1.16 2.14 7.25
N ASP A 266 -1.82 0.99 7.41
CA ASP A 266 -2.40 0.53 8.67
C ASP A 266 -1.35 0.40 9.81
N ILE A 267 -0.10 0.02 9.47
CA ILE A 267 0.97 -0.09 10.47
C ILE A 267 1.33 1.28 11.06
N ILE A 268 1.48 2.33 10.23
CA ILE A 268 1.72 3.69 10.73
C ILE A 268 0.54 4.17 11.58
N GLN A 269 -0.69 3.84 11.20
CA GLN A 269 -1.84 4.16 12.03
C GLN A 269 -1.74 3.52 13.42
N VAL A 270 -1.36 2.25 13.50
CA VAL A 270 -1.19 1.55 14.78
C VAL A 270 0.01 2.10 15.54
N TRP A 271 1.21 2.20 14.91
CA TRP A 271 2.42 2.71 15.57
C TRP A 271 2.23 4.12 16.12
N SER A 272 1.55 4.99 15.39
CA SER A 272 1.26 6.38 15.81
C SER A 272 0.07 6.51 16.77
N ASN A 273 -0.54 5.42 17.21
CA ASN A 273 -1.74 5.39 18.06
C ASN A 273 -2.87 6.28 17.53
N ASP A 274 -3.17 6.20 16.23
CA ASP A 274 -4.12 7.00 15.43
C ASP A 274 -3.74 8.49 15.23
N ALA A 275 -2.50 8.91 15.49
CA ALA A 275 -2.09 10.26 15.12
C ALA A 275 -2.11 10.46 13.60
N TYR A 276 -1.76 9.41 12.85
CA TYR A 276 -1.86 9.32 11.39
C TYR A 276 -2.74 8.14 11.02
N GLU A 277 -3.79 8.38 10.23
CA GLU A 277 -4.73 7.33 9.83
C GLU A 277 -4.47 6.87 8.41
N SER A 278 -4.51 5.56 8.21
CA SER A 278 -4.62 4.93 6.89
C SER A 278 -5.97 5.28 6.28
N VAL A 279 -5.98 5.68 5.00
CA VAL A 279 -7.16 6.23 4.32
C VAL A 279 -7.64 5.29 3.22
N GLU A 280 -8.95 5.12 3.11
CA GLU A 280 -9.56 4.34 2.03
C GLU A 280 -9.26 5.00 0.67
N HIS A 281 -8.85 4.16 -0.28
CA HIS A 281 -8.65 4.54 -1.66
C HIS A 281 -9.10 3.44 -2.61
N ARG A 282 -9.29 3.78 -3.88
CA ARG A 282 -9.73 2.88 -4.93
C ARG A 282 -9.17 3.30 -6.28
N VAL A 283 -9.24 2.43 -7.28
CA VAL A 283 -8.77 2.73 -8.64
C VAL A 283 -9.93 2.60 -9.61
N MET A 284 -10.18 3.69 -10.34
CA MET A 284 -11.12 3.75 -11.46
C MET A 284 -10.48 3.17 -12.71
N VAL A 285 -11.30 2.61 -13.56
CA VAL A 285 -10.93 2.24 -14.94
C VAL A 285 -11.65 3.14 -15.93
N ASN A 286 -11.20 3.15 -17.17
CA ASN A 286 -11.84 3.88 -18.25
C ASN A 286 -12.00 2.97 -19.48
N SER A 287 -12.78 3.42 -20.49
CA SER A 287 -13.09 2.62 -21.66
C SER A 287 -12.11 2.78 -22.84
N GLU A 288 -11.18 3.73 -22.77
CA GLU A 288 -10.37 4.15 -23.92
C GLU A 288 -8.89 3.80 -23.77
N LYS A 289 -8.34 3.97 -22.56
CA LYS A 289 -6.91 3.86 -22.30
C LYS A 289 -6.61 2.77 -21.28
N GLU A 290 -5.58 2.02 -21.52
CA GLU A 290 -4.94 1.22 -20.48
C GLU A 290 -4.20 2.11 -19.47
N ARG A 291 -4.06 1.65 -18.25
CA ARG A 291 -3.33 2.33 -17.17
C ARG A 291 -2.29 1.41 -16.58
N PHE A 292 -1.14 2.00 -16.22
CA PHE A 292 -0.09 1.32 -15.45
C PHE A 292 0.18 2.02 -14.14
N SER A 293 0.48 1.25 -13.11
CA SER A 293 0.97 1.80 -11.83
C SER A 293 1.89 0.81 -11.13
N ILE A 294 2.82 1.35 -10.34
CA ILE A 294 3.87 0.57 -9.68
C ILE A 294 3.95 0.98 -8.21
N PRO A 295 3.11 0.40 -7.33
CA PRO A 295 3.24 0.57 -5.90
C PRO A 295 4.42 -0.25 -5.34
N PHE A 296 5.22 0.40 -4.52
CA PHE A 296 6.20 -0.18 -3.63
C PHE A 296 5.59 -0.20 -2.24
N PHE A 297 5.28 -1.38 -1.72
CA PHE A 297 4.66 -1.58 -0.41
C PHE A 297 5.74 -1.82 0.64
N PHE A 298 6.05 -0.80 1.44
CA PHE A 298 7.09 -0.87 2.45
C PHE A 298 6.57 -1.55 3.71
N PHE A 299 7.02 -2.78 3.91
CA PHE A 299 6.53 -3.70 4.94
C PHE A 299 7.67 -4.09 5.89
N PRO A 300 7.41 -4.17 7.20
CA PRO A 300 8.42 -4.62 8.15
C PRO A 300 8.72 -6.12 8.02
N SER A 301 9.66 -6.60 8.83
CA SER A 301 9.99 -8.02 8.93
C SER A 301 8.80 -8.84 9.41
N HIS A 302 8.74 -10.11 8.98
CA HIS A 302 7.65 -11.03 9.36
C HIS A 302 7.51 -11.24 10.88
N TYR A 303 8.59 -11.11 11.65
CA TYR A 303 8.58 -11.27 13.11
C TYR A 303 8.22 -9.99 13.87
N THR A 304 7.94 -8.88 13.19
CA THR A 304 7.55 -7.63 13.83
C THR A 304 6.23 -7.79 14.58
N MET A 305 6.23 -7.41 15.85
CA MET A 305 5.00 -7.21 16.62
C MET A 305 4.53 -5.77 16.47
N VAL A 306 3.41 -5.60 15.77
CA VAL A 306 2.82 -4.27 15.53
C VAL A 306 1.95 -3.89 16.71
N LYS A 307 2.29 -2.81 17.38
CA LYS A 307 1.56 -2.21 18.52
C LYS A 307 1.78 -0.69 18.51
N PRO A 308 0.96 0.10 19.19
CA PRO A 308 1.29 1.52 19.43
C PRO A 308 2.69 1.64 20.04
N LEU A 309 3.48 2.61 19.54
CA LEU A 309 4.83 2.85 20.09
C LEU A 309 4.70 3.42 21.50
N ASP A 310 5.54 2.93 22.41
CA ASP A 310 5.48 3.29 23.83
C ASP A 310 5.73 4.81 24.02
N GLU A 311 6.58 5.40 23.15
CA GLU A 311 6.88 6.84 23.13
C GLU A 311 5.69 7.72 22.71
N LEU A 312 4.69 7.15 22.03
CA LEU A 312 3.49 7.85 21.55
C LEU A 312 2.24 7.55 22.41
N THR A 313 2.42 6.83 23.51
CA THR A 313 1.35 6.48 24.45
C THR A 313 1.66 6.99 25.84
N ASN A 314 0.62 7.36 26.60
CA ASN A 314 0.69 7.77 28.00
C ASN A 314 -0.67 7.61 28.67
N GLU A 315 -0.81 8.03 29.93
CA GLU A 315 -2.09 7.96 30.66
C GLU A 315 -3.24 8.73 30.01
N GLN A 316 -2.94 9.87 29.32
CA GLN A 316 -3.93 10.71 28.64
C GLN A 316 -4.21 10.20 27.22
N ASN A 317 -3.30 9.42 26.63
CA ASN A 317 -3.44 8.80 25.32
C ASN A 317 -3.01 7.32 25.39
N PRO A 318 -3.80 6.45 26.06
CA PRO A 318 -3.46 5.04 26.24
C PRO A 318 -3.42 4.30 24.89
N ALA A 319 -2.75 3.15 24.87
CA ALA A 319 -2.67 2.31 23.70
C ALA A 319 -4.06 1.89 23.20
N LYS A 320 -4.40 2.23 21.95
CA LYS A 320 -5.70 1.96 21.33
C LYS A 320 -5.79 0.58 20.66
N TYR A 321 -4.66 -0.08 20.48
CA TYR A 321 -4.55 -1.37 19.81
C TYR A 321 -3.81 -2.38 20.66
N ARG A 322 -4.24 -3.64 20.60
CA ARG A 322 -3.47 -4.79 21.08
C ARG A 322 -2.37 -5.12 20.06
N ALA A 323 -1.26 -5.65 20.54
CA ALA A 323 -0.19 -6.13 19.67
C ALA A 323 -0.65 -7.29 18.78
N TYR A 324 -0.19 -7.32 17.52
CA TYR A 324 -0.38 -8.43 16.61
C TYR A 324 0.89 -8.74 15.81
N SER A 325 1.06 -10.00 15.42
CA SER A 325 2.17 -10.42 14.57
C SER A 325 1.93 -9.97 13.13
N TRP A 326 2.86 -9.17 12.60
CA TRP A 326 2.79 -8.72 11.21
C TRP A 326 2.78 -9.88 10.21
N GLY A 327 3.70 -10.84 10.38
CA GLY A 327 3.78 -11.98 9.46
C GLY A 327 2.49 -12.78 9.41
N LYS A 328 1.86 -13.06 10.55
CA LYS A 328 0.57 -13.77 10.62
C LYS A 328 -0.57 -12.96 10.00
N PHE A 329 -0.59 -11.66 10.27
CA PHE A 329 -1.55 -10.73 9.66
C PHE A 329 -1.43 -10.73 8.13
N LEU A 330 -0.20 -10.58 7.61
CA LEU A 330 0.05 -10.57 6.18
C LEU A 330 -0.29 -11.90 5.50
N THR A 331 0.04 -13.05 6.13
CA THR A 331 -0.32 -14.38 5.64
C THR A 331 -1.83 -14.54 5.54
N THR A 332 -2.59 -14.09 6.56
CA THR A 332 -4.06 -14.08 6.53
C THR A 332 -4.59 -13.23 5.38
N ARG A 333 -4.06 -12.03 5.21
CA ARG A 333 -4.47 -11.09 4.14
C ARG A 333 -4.18 -11.65 2.75
N LYS A 334 -2.99 -12.21 2.52
CA LYS A 334 -2.61 -12.81 1.23
C LYS A 334 -3.51 -13.98 0.84
N GLY A 335 -3.91 -14.83 1.78
CA GLY A 335 -4.80 -15.96 1.52
C GLY A 335 -6.15 -15.55 0.92
N SER A 336 -6.67 -14.36 1.25
CA SER A 336 -7.94 -13.85 0.72
C SER A 336 -7.87 -13.35 -0.72
N ASN A 337 -6.68 -13.10 -1.27
CA ASN A 337 -6.53 -12.64 -2.65
C ASN A 337 -6.84 -13.78 -3.67
N PHE A 338 -6.73 -15.04 -3.23
CA PHE A 338 -6.91 -16.20 -4.09
C PHE A 338 -8.34 -16.77 -4.11
N LYS A 339 -9.16 -16.39 -3.12
CA LYS A 339 -10.53 -16.92 -3.00
C LYS A 339 -11.47 -15.90 -2.36
N LYS A 340 -12.74 -15.99 -2.74
CA LYS A 340 -13.82 -15.28 -2.07
C LYS A 340 -13.98 -15.83 -0.66
N LEU A 341 -14.08 -14.93 0.33
CA LEU A 341 -14.30 -15.29 1.73
C LEU A 341 -15.77 -15.12 2.10
N GLU A 342 -16.27 -15.98 2.98
CA GLU A 342 -17.62 -15.86 3.58
C GLU A 342 -17.66 -14.78 4.67
N VAL A 343 -16.50 -14.48 5.26
CA VAL A 343 -16.35 -13.48 6.33
C VAL A 343 -15.38 -12.37 5.89
N GLU A 344 -15.48 -11.21 6.52
CA GLU A 344 -14.54 -10.13 6.27
C GLU A 344 -13.11 -10.55 6.63
N ASN A 345 -12.14 -10.18 5.78
CA ASN A 345 -10.73 -10.43 6.05
C ASN A 345 -10.25 -9.63 7.26
N VAL A 346 -9.19 -10.11 7.91
CA VAL A 346 -8.60 -9.43 9.08
C VAL A 346 -8.24 -7.98 8.77
N GLN A 347 -8.60 -7.08 9.69
CA GLN A 347 -8.37 -5.63 9.63
C GLN A 347 -7.78 -5.17 10.96
N ILE A 348 -7.10 -4.00 10.97
CA ILE A 348 -6.50 -3.47 12.21
C ILE A 348 -7.53 -3.13 13.29
N TYR A 349 -8.77 -2.80 12.93
CA TYR A 349 -9.81 -2.52 13.92
C TYR A 349 -10.19 -3.74 14.77
N HIS A 350 -9.96 -4.97 14.30
CA HIS A 350 -10.12 -6.18 15.12
C HIS A 350 -9.15 -6.24 16.32
N PHE A 351 -8.12 -5.41 16.31
CA PHE A 351 -7.15 -5.30 17.39
C PHE A 351 -7.37 -4.07 18.28
N ARG A 352 -8.44 -3.29 18.07
CA ARG A 352 -8.79 -2.16 18.95
C ARG A 352 -9.12 -2.64 20.36
N VAL A 353 -8.61 -1.91 21.36
CA VAL A 353 -8.83 -2.23 22.79
C VAL A 353 -10.27 -1.91 23.21
N GLN A 354 -10.86 -0.82 22.74
CA GLN A 354 -12.21 -0.36 23.13
C GLN A 354 -13.33 -1.30 22.70
N GLU A 355 -13.24 -1.93 21.53
CA GLU A 355 -14.27 -2.88 21.07
C GLU A 355 -14.40 -4.14 21.94
N LEU A 356 -13.36 -4.50 22.73
CA LEU A 356 -13.46 -5.60 23.70
C LEU A 356 -14.22 -5.18 24.95
N ALA A 357 -14.05 -3.95 25.42
CA ALA A 357 -14.76 -3.44 26.58
C ALA A 357 -16.28 -3.35 26.28
N ASP A 358 -16.66 -2.78 25.13
CA ASP A 358 -18.07 -2.65 24.72
C ASP A 358 -18.74 -4.01 24.47
N LYS A 359 -18.02 -5.01 23.94
CA LYS A 359 -18.54 -6.39 23.80
C LYS A 359 -18.68 -7.11 25.14
N LEU A 360 -17.77 -6.89 26.08
CA LEU A 360 -17.86 -7.45 27.44
C LEU A 360 -18.99 -6.81 28.24
N ASP A 361 -19.17 -5.50 28.17
CA ASP A 361 -20.27 -4.78 28.82
C ASP A 361 -21.62 -5.15 28.20
N GLY A 362 -21.70 -5.28 26.87
CA GLY A 362 -22.89 -5.80 26.17
C GLY A 362 -23.25 -7.22 26.54
N ALA A 363 -22.26 -8.12 26.68
CA ALA A 363 -22.49 -9.51 27.09
C ALA A 363 -22.90 -9.63 28.57
N LEU A 364 -22.35 -8.78 29.44
CA LEU A 364 -22.73 -8.72 30.84
C LEU A 364 -24.14 -8.16 31.04
N SER A 365 -24.59 -7.23 30.19
CA SER A 365 -25.94 -6.68 30.22
C SER A 365 -27.04 -7.63 29.73
N ILE A 366 -26.70 -8.61 28.89
CA ILE A 366 -27.62 -9.64 28.36
C ILE A 366 -27.84 -10.77 29.40
N ASN A 367 -26.85 -11.06 30.23
CA ASN A 367 -26.96 -12.11 31.25
C ASN A 367 -27.62 -11.66 32.55
N ASN A 368 -28.00 -10.37 32.68
CA ASN A 368 -28.68 -9.81 33.81
C ASN A 368 -30.16 -9.44 33.51
N LYS A 369 -30.72 -9.97 32.44
CA LYS A 369 -32.18 -9.95 32.17
C LYS A 369 -32.65 -11.42 32.02
#